data_099e05f964e8c9bee2a4637d97d80635
#
_entry.id   099e05f964e8c9bee2a4637d97d80635
#
_cell.length_a   1.000
_cell.length_b   1.000
_cell.length_c   1.000
_cell.angle_alpha   90.00
_cell.angle_beta   90.00
_cell.angle_gamma   90.00
#
_symmetry.space_group_name_H-M   'P 1'
#
loop_
_entity.id
_entity.type
_entity.pdbx_description
1 polymer ?
#
loop_
_entity_poly.entity_id
_entity_poly.type
_entity_poly.pdbx_seq_one_letter_code
_entity_poly.pdbx_strand_id
1 'polypeptide(L)'
;MLFFLVFGVAMLLPGAFFAALAIRSKNPNNLISTTGELTKKKDFKNYYYLRNRSVPNAVEYAYTYKVNGKSYHLCGVQHTHSRNLRKHIIIVYLRNFPRCAYEGHFSGVTERLLAISFTVMGVFLILLYFFVS
;
A
#
# COMPACT_ATOMS: atom_id res chain seq x y z
N MET A 1 -31.56 5.69 -6.34
CA MET A 1 -31.42 6.69 -5.26
C MET A 1 -30.81 6.09 -4.00
N LEU A 2 -31.42 5.13 -3.36
CA LEU A 2 -30.88 4.43 -2.18
C LEU A 2 -29.45 3.90 -2.38
N PHE A 3 -29.08 3.55 -3.61
CA PHE A 3 -27.74 3.08 -4.00
C PHE A 3 -26.63 4.07 -3.61
N PHE A 4 -26.82 5.38 -3.87
CA PHE A 4 -25.82 6.39 -3.52
C PHE A 4 -25.57 6.49 -2.02
N LEU A 5 -26.65 6.37 -1.22
CA LEU A 5 -26.53 6.38 0.22
C LEU A 5 -25.79 5.14 0.74
N VAL A 6 -26.19 3.96 0.30
CA VAL A 6 -25.57 2.69 0.73
C VAL A 6 -24.10 2.65 0.33
N PHE A 7 -23.78 3.04 -0.92
CA PHE A 7 -22.42 3.04 -1.42
C PHE A 7 -21.54 4.10 -0.74
N GLY A 8 -22.13 5.28 -0.47
CA GLY A 8 -21.46 6.34 0.27
C GLY A 8 -21.08 5.91 1.69
N VAL A 9 -22.00 5.30 2.41
CA VAL A 9 -21.73 4.75 3.77
C VAL A 9 -20.71 3.62 3.70
N ALA A 10 -20.80 2.72 2.71
CA ALA A 10 -19.85 1.63 2.53
C ALA A 10 -18.42 2.14 2.26
N MET A 11 -18.26 3.29 1.59
CA MET A 11 -16.96 3.92 1.35
C MET A 11 -16.35 4.55 2.60
N LEU A 12 -17.16 4.94 3.60
CA LEU A 12 -16.65 5.49 4.85
C LEU A 12 -15.95 4.43 5.72
N LEU A 13 -16.31 3.15 5.60
CA LEU A 13 -15.68 2.06 6.37
C LEU A 13 -14.19 1.91 6.06
N PRO A 14 -13.76 1.74 4.80
CA PRO A 14 -12.33 1.71 4.48
C PRO A 14 -11.64 3.05 4.81
N GLY A 15 -12.31 4.18 4.66
CA GLY A 15 -11.79 5.48 5.09
C GLY A 15 -11.43 5.50 6.58
N ALA A 16 -12.33 5.05 7.45
CA ALA A 16 -12.09 4.93 8.89
C ALA A 16 -10.98 3.92 9.20
N PHE A 17 -10.92 2.80 8.50
CA PHE A 17 -9.88 1.80 8.66
C PHE A 17 -8.48 2.37 8.35
N PHE A 18 -8.29 3.02 7.20
CA PHE A 18 -7.01 3.63 6.85
C PHE A 18 -6.64 4.80 7.76
N ALA A 19 -7.63 5.58 8.25
CA ALA A 19 -7.39 6.62 9.24
C ALA A 19 -6.85 6.02 10.55
N ALA A 20 -7.41 4.92 11.02
CA ALA A 20 -6.92 4.22 12.21
C ALA A 20 -5.48 3.72 12.04
N LEU A 21 -5.14 3.15 10.87
CA LEU A 21 -3.77 2.75 10.55
C LEU A 21 -2.80 3.93 10.54
N ALA A 22 -3.18 5.05 9.94
CA ALA A 22 -2.37 6.27 9.89
C ALA A 22 -2.12 6.86 11.28
N ILE A 23 -3.11 6.83 12.15
CA ILE A 23 -2.97 7.29 13.55
C ILE A 23 -2.03 6.37 14.33
N ARG A 24 -2.20 5.05 14.20
CA ARG A 24 -1.35 4.06 14.89
C ARG A 24 0.10 4.14 14.45
N SER A 25 0.36 4.43 13.18
CA SER A 25 1.72 4.55 12.65
C SER A 25 2.52 5.74 13.21
N LYS A 26 1.84 6.73 13.79
CA LYS A 26 2.52 7.87 14.43
C LYS A 26 3.23 7.50 15.74
N ASN A 27 2.78 6.43 16.41
CA ASN A 27 3.40 5.97 17.64
C ASN A 27 4.51 4.96 17.33
N PRO A 28 5.79 5.27 17.60
CA PRO A 28 6.92 4.39 17.32
C PRO A 28 6.82 3.04 18.03
N ASN A 29 6.11 2.97 19.17
CA ASN A 29 5.90 1.71 19.90
C ASN A 29 5.01 0.71 19.15
N ASN A 30 4.25 1.16 18.16
CA ASN A 30 3.42 0.32 17.30
C ASN A 30 4.16 -0.19 16.05
N LEU A 31 5.37 0.30 15.80
CA LEU A 31 6.19 -0.10 14.66
C LEU A 31 7.22 -1.14 15.12
N ILE A 32 7.32 -2.21 14.34
CA ILE A 32 8.29 -3.29 14.59
C ILE A 32 9.14 -3.45 13.33
N SER A 33 10.45 -3.56 13.52
CA SER A 33 11.41 -3.83 12.46
C SER A 33 11.76 -5.30 12.41
N THR A 34 11.85 -5.86 11.22
CA THR A 34 12.34 -7.21 10.98
C THR A 34 13.18 -7.25 9.72
N THR A 35 13.88 -8.35 9.50
CA THR A 35 14.65 -8.58 8.28
C THR A 35 13.82 -9.34 7.27
N GLY A 36 13.70 -8.80 6.05
CA GLY A 36 13.12 -9.49 4.92
C GLY A 36 14.18 -10.10 4.02
N GLU A 37 13.92 -11.29 3.52
CA GLU A 37 14.78 -11.99 2.58
C GLU A 37 14.18 -11.97 1.17
N LEU A 38 15.01 -11.68 0.16
CA LEU A 38 14.58 -11.70 -1.25
C LEU A 38 14.27 -13.14 -1.66
N THR A 39 13.00 -13.42 -1.92
CA THR A 39 12.53 -14.76 -2.32
C THR A 39 12.13 -14.86 -3.78
N LYS A 40 11.80 -13.73 -4.41
CA LYS A 40 11.41 -13.70 -5.83
C LYS A 40 12.04 -12.49 -6.51
N LYS A 41 12.63 -12.72 -7.66
CA LYS A 41 13.11 -11.68 -8.57
C LYS A 41 12.74 -12.11 -10.00
N LYS A 42 12.00 -11.25 -10.71
CA LYS A 42 11.62 -11.49 -12.09
C LYS A 42 11.85 -10.23 -12.92
N ASP A 43 12.72 -10.35 -13.92
CA ASP A 43 12.98 -9.26 -14.85
C ASP A 43 11.88 -9.21 -15.92
N PHE A 44 11.22 -8.08 -16.05
CA PHE A 44 10.30 -7.81 -17.14
C PHE A 44 10.99 -6.94 -18.18
N LYS A 45 11.10 -7.43 -19.39
CA LYS A 45 11.34 -6.58 -20.55
C LYS A 45 10.02 -5.93 -20.89
N ASN A 46 9.80 -4.67 -20.50
CA ASN A 46 8.59 -3.96 -20.83
C ASN A 46 8.54 -3.66 -22.32
N TYR A 47 7.65 -4.32 -23.05
CA TYR A 47 7.33 -4.07 -24.45
C TYR A 47 6.29 -2.95 -24.65
N TYR A 48 6.27 -1.93 -23.79
CA TYR A 48 5.46 -0.77 -24.06
C TYR A 48 6.20 0.18 -25.01
N TYR A 49 6.02 -0.05 -26.30
CA TYR A 49 6.40 0.91 -27.32
C TYR A 49 5.43 2.10 -27.29
N LEU A 50 5.65 3.05 -26.41
CA LEU A 50 5.13 4.38 -26.58
C LEU A 50 6.07 5.13 -27.51
N ARG A 51 5.73 5.15 -28.82
CA ARG A 51 6.34 6.01 -29.83
C ARG A 51 7.86 6.21 -29.66
N ASN A 52 8.65 5.25 -30.14
CA ASN A 52 10.12 5.35 -30.27
C ASN A 52 10.96 5.58 -29.01
N ARG A 53 10.45 5.30 -27.81
CA ARG A 53 11.26 5.28 -26.59
C ARG A 53 11.23 3.89 -25.98
N SER A 54 12.40 3.26 -25.85
CA SER A 54 12.56 2.06 -25.05
C SER A 54 12.24 2.39 -23.59
N VAL A 55 11.18 1.79 -23.04
CA VAL A 55 10.87 1.91 -21.62
C VAL A 55 11.91 1.08 -20.84
N PRO A 56 12.48 1.61 -19.75
CA PRO A 56 13.48 0.89 -18.97
C PRO A 56 12.91 -0.42 -18.44
N ASN A 57 13.78 -1.44 -18.33
CA ASN A 57 13.45 -2.74 -17.78
C ASN A 57 12.87 -2.59 -16.35
N ALA A 58 11.77 -3.26 -16.06
CA ALA A 58 11.22 -3.35 -14.73
C ALA A 58 11.59 -4.69 -14.09
N VAL A 59 11.82 -4.68 -12.78
CA VAL A 59 12.08 -5.88 -11.97
C VAL A 59 10.96 -6.02 -10.96
N GLU A 60 10.24 -7.14 -11.03
CA GLU A 60 9.31 -7.55 -9.99
C GLU A 60 10.09 -8.29 -8.91
N TYR A 61 9.89 -7.92 -7.66
CA TYR A 61 10.54 -8.55 -6.53
C TYR A 61 9.55 -8.87 -5.40
N ALA A 62 9.91 -9.86 -4.60
CA ALA A 62 9.20 -10.16 -3.37
C ALA A 62 10.21 -10.46 -2.25
N TYR A 63 10.03 -9.80 -1.12
CA TYR A 63 10.73 -10.09 0.13
C TYR A 63 9.79 -10.83 1.07
N THR A 64 10.29 -11.88 1.69
CA THR A 64 9.56 -12.64 2.71
C THR A 64 10.09 -12.28 4.08
N TYR A 65 9.20 -12.01 5.03
CA TYR A 65 9.51 -11.80 6.43
C TYR A 65 8.56 -12.61 7.31
N LYS A 66 9.01 -12.94 8.50
CA LYS A 66 8.25 -13.76 9.44
C LYS A 66 7.81 -12.93 10.65
N VAL A 67 6.55 -13.12 11.04
CA VAL A 67 5.97 -12.52 12.25
C VAL A 67 5.20 -13.61 13.00
N ASN A 68 5.60 -13.93 14.22
CA ASN A 68 4.97 -14.95 15.05
C ASN A 68 4.78 -16.31 14.33
N GLY A 69 5.80 -16.75 13.59
CA GLY A 69 5.78 -18.00 12.85
C GLY A 69 5.01 -17.99 11.51
N LYS A 70 4.31 -16.91 11.18
CA LYS A 70 3.66 -16.72 9.88
C LYS A 70 4.57 -15.96 8.93
N SER A 71 4.57 -16.38 7.66
CA SER A 71 5.31 -15.71 6.58
C SER A 71 4.43 -14.69 5.89
N TYR A 72 4.98 -13.51 5.66
CA TYR A 72 4.38 -12.41 4.92
C TYR A 72 5.29 -12.00 3.77
N HIS A 73 4.72 -11.38 2.74
CA HIS A 73 5.44 -10.96 1.54
C HIS A 73 5.28 -9.47 1.32
N LEU A 74 6.40 -8.80 1.05
CA LEU A 74 6.45 -7.44 0.56
C LEU A 74 6.82 -7.50 -0.93
N CYS A 75 5.86 -7.22 -1.79
CA CYS A 75 6.03 -7.24 -3.24
C CYS A 75 6.13 -5.84 -3.80
N GLY A 76 6.91 -5.68 -4.87
CA GLY A 76 7.01 -4.42 -5.56
C GLY A 76 7.56 -4.58 -6.96
N VAL A 77 7.46 -3.50 -7.72
CA VAL A 77 8.05 -3.38 -9.05
C VAL A 77 8.99 -2.19 -9.02
N GLN A 78 10.26 -2.44 -9.34
CA GLN A 78 11.26 -1.40 -9.44
C GLN A 78 11.55 -1.11 -10.91
N HIS A 79 11.32 0.13 -11.33
CA HIS A 79 11.77 0.62 -12.62
C HIS A 79 13.24 1.02 -12.47
N THR A 80 14.14 0.24 -13.06
CA THR A 80 15.54 0.47 -12.83
C THR A 80 16.33 0.89 -14.05
N HIS A 81 17.14 1.93 -13.85
CA HIS A 81 18.54 1.81 -14.15
C HIS A 81 19.25 1.21 -12.91
N SER A 82 19.51 -0.11 -12.96
CA SER A 82 20.50 -0.82 -12.16
C SER A 82 20.60 -0.54 -10.65
N ARG A 83 19.58 -0.82 -9.86
CA ARG A 83 19.84 -1.17 -8.47
C ARG A 83 19.79 -2.68 -8.32
N ASN A 84 20.94 -3.29 -8.03
CA ASN A 84 20.97 -4.66 -7.56
C ASN A 84 20.09 -4.77 -6.31
N LEU A 85 19.02 -5.57 -6.38
CA LEU A 85 18.17 -5.83 -5.23
C LEU A 85 19.02 -6.46 -4.13
N ARG A 86 18.98 -5.91 -2.93
CA ARG A 86 19.68 -6.47 -1.78
C ARG A 86 19.04 -7.79 -1.40
N LYS A 87 19.85 -8.76 -1.00
CA LYS A 87 19.37 -10.08 -0.53
C LYS A 87 18.54 -9.95 0.76
N HIS A 88 18.94 -9.03 1.63
CA HIS A 88 18.27 -8.75 2.89
C HIS A 88 17.97 -7.25 2.99
N ILE A 89 16.77 -6.92 3.45
CA ILE A 89 16.35 -5.54 3.72
C ILE A 89 15.70 -5.45 5.10
N ILE A 90 15.67 -4.24 5.65
CA ILE A 90 14.91 -3.96 6.86
C ILE A 90 13.47 -3.67 6.46
N ILE A 91 12.52 -4.38 7.06
CA ILE A 91 11.09 -4.20 6.86
C ILE A 91 10.50 -3.69 8.16
N VAL A 92 9.73 -2.60 8.10
CA VAL A 92 9.00 -2.03 9.21
C VAL A 92 7.52 -2.26 9.01
N TYR A 93 6.84 -2.81 10.01
CA TYR A 93 5.41 -3.11 9.97
C TYR A 93 4.69 -2.66 11.24
N LEU A 94 3.37 -2.51 11.15
CA LEU A 94 2.53 -2.24 12.32
C LEU A 94 2.33 -3.52 13.15
N ARG A 95 2.52 -3.42 14.47
CA ARG A 95 2.46 -4.55 15.43
C ARG A 95 1.21 -5.42 15.26
N ASN A 96 0.04 -4.79 15.13
CA ASN A 96 -1.23 -5.50 15.01
C ASN A 96 -1.65 -5.77 13.56
N PHE A 97 -0.86 -5.30 12.59
CA PHE A 97 -1.13 -5.39 11.16
C PHE A 97 0.14 -5.71 10.37
N PRO A 98 0.66 -6.95 10.47
CA PRO A 98 1.90 -7.33 9.81
C PRO A 98 1.88 -7.18 8.28
N ARG A 99 0.70 -7.21 7.66
CA ARG A 99 0.55 -7.00 6.20
C ARG A 99 0.84 -5.56 5.78
N CYS A 100 0.71 -4.60 6.70
CA CYS A 100 1.02 -3.20 6.45
C CYS A 100 2.50 -2.98 6.76
N ALA A 101 3.35 -3.22 5.78
CA ALA A 101 4.79 -3.19 5.90
C ALA A 101 5.45 -2.38 4.79
N TYR A 102 6.57 -1.74 5.11
CA TYR A 102 7.35 -0.94 4.20
C TYR A 102 8.84 -1.19 4.38
N GLU A 103 9.60 -0.98 3.31
CA GLU A 103 11.05 -1.06 3.35
C GLU A 103 11.64 0.13 4.12
N GLY A 104 12.41 -0.14 5.15
CA GLY A 104 13.23 0.80 5.89
C GLY A 104 12.48 1.82 6.75
N HIS A 105 11.37 2.36 6.28
CA HIS A 105 10.65 3.43 6.97
C HIS A 105 9.14 3.36 6.76
N PHE A 106 8.38 3.54 7.81
CA PHE A 106 6.91 3.60 7.76
C PHE A 106 6.46 5.07 7.89
N SER A 107 6.08 5.68 6.79
CA SER A 107 5.69 7.10 6.77
C SER A 107 4.21 7.35 7.12
N GLY A 108 3.33 6.39 6.89
CA GLY A 108 1.89 6.53 7.03
C GLY A 108 1.23 7.50 6.04
N VAL A 109 1.97 8.00 5.05
CA VAL A 109 1.44 8.96 4.06
C VAL A 109 0.41 8.31 3.17
N THR A 110 0.67 7.09 2.70
CA THR A 110 -0.25 6.34 1.84
C THR A 110 -1.57 6.09 2.54
N GLU A 111 -1.54 5.67 3.80
CA GLU A 111 -2.73 5.42 4.61
C GLU A 111 -3.56 6.68 4.82
N ARG A 112 -2.90 7.83 5.04
CA ARG A 112 -3.59 9.14 5.14
C ARG A 112 -4.25 9.54 3.84
N LEU A 113 -3.57 9.39 2.71
CA LEU A 113 -4.12 9.71 1.40
C LEU A 113 -5.32 8.82 1.07
N LEU A 114 -5.24 7.52 1.35
CA LEU A 114 -6.34 6.59 1.17
C LEU A 114 -7.52 6.94 2.09
N ALA A 115 -7.28 7.25 3.37
CA ALA A 115 -8.31 7.68 4.31
C ALA A 115 -9.05 8.91 3.80
N ILE A 116 -8.34 9.93 3.36
CA ILE A 116 -8.91 11.16 2.83
C ILE A 116 -9.73 10.86 1.56
N SER A 117 -9.17 10.10 0.62
CA SER A 117 -9.84 9.78 -0.65
C SER A 117 -11.17 9.04 -0.45
N PHE A 118 -11.18 8.01 0.38
CA PHE A 118 -12.39 7.24 0.68
C PHE A 118 -13.42 8.07 1.44
N THR A 119 -13.00 8.90 2.39
CA THR A 119 -13.89 9.77 3.16
C THR A 119 -14.53 10.81 2.25
N VAL A 120 -13.76 11.51 1.43
CA VAL A 120 -14.26 12.51 0.49
C VAL A 120 -15.25 11.88 -0.51
N MET A 121 -14.91 10.73 -1.07
CA MET A 121 -15.80 10.01 -1.99
C MET A 121 -17.09 9.59 -1.31
N GLY A 122 -17.01 9.05 -0.10
CA GLY A 122 -18.20 8.64 0.68
C GLY A 122 -19.13 9.81 0.99
N VAL A 123 -18.58 10.93 1.48
CA VAL A 123 -19.35 12.15 1.76
C VAL A 123 -19.98 12.71 0.47
N PHE A 124 -19.23 12.74 -0.63
CA PHE A 124 -19.74 13.23 -1.91
C PHE A 124 -20.96 12.42 -2.40
N LEU A 125 -20.90 11.08 -2.31
CA LEU A 125 -22.02 10.22 -2.69
C LEU A 125 -23.25 10.40 -1.80
N ILE A 126 -23.05 10.63 -0.50
CA ILE A 126 -24.15 10.93 0.44
C ILE A 126 -24.79 12.27 0.08
N LEU A 127 -23.98 13.29 -0.20
CA LEU A 127 -24.50 14.60 -0.61
C LEU A 127 -25.29 14.50 -1.92
N LEU A 128 -24.78 13.76 -2.91
CA LEU A 128 -25.53 13.51 -4.15
C LEU A 128 -26.89 12.89 -3.90
N TYR A 129 -26.99 11.96 -2.95
CA TYR A 129 -28.27 11.38 -2.57
C TYR A 129 -29.27 12.46 -2.12
N PHE A 130 -28.86 13.38 -1.24
CA PHE A 130 -29.74 14.44 -0.74
C PHE A 130 -30.08 15.52 -1.78
N PHE A 131 -29.19 15.78 -2.76
CA PHE A 131 -29.48 16.76 -3.80
C PHE A 131 -30.35 16.22 -4.94
N VAL A 132 -30.35 14.92 -5.17
CA VAL A 132 -31.07 14.28 -6.27
C VAL A 132 -32.36 13.58 -5.79
N SER A 133 -32.53 13.41 -4.48
CA SER A 133 -33.73 12.88 -3.85
C SER A 133 -34.75 13.97 -3.58
#